data_5ca4dc21f8f3472db25723ba96693131
#
_entry.id   5ca4dc21f8f3472db25723ba96693131
#
_cell.length_a   1.000
_cell.length_b   1.000
_cell.length_c   1.000
_cell.angle_alpha   90.00
_cell.angle_beta   90.00
_cell.angle_gamma   90.00
#
_symmetry.space_group_name_H-M   'P 1'
#
loop_
_entity.id
_entity.type
_entity.pdbx_description
1 polymer ?
#
loop_
_entity_poly.entity_id
_entity_poly.type
_entity_poly.pdbx_seq_one_letter_code
_entity_poly.pdbx_strand_id
1 'polypeptide(L)'
;MKVMIDTNVLLDYVSERQPFVIDSSKVIKLCIDDVIDGCISVHTVTNLFYILRKEISVQKRRELFLDLCRVFTVVGIDSLKLETALNNDAFDDLEDCLQDECAKEFKADYTITRNMKHFDNSSVKAIEPKDFVKILNI
;
A
#
# COMPACT_ATOMS: atom_id res chain seq x y z
N MET A 1 5.18 -12.77 -8.33
CA MET A 1 3.96 -11.95 -8.24
C MET A 1 4.29 -10.61 -7.62
N LYS A 2 3.75 -9.53 -8.17
CA LYS A 2 3.97 -8.15 -7.71
C LYS A 2 2.68 -7.57 -7.16
N VAL A 3 2.74 -6.91 -6.02
CA VAL A 3 1.58 -6.29 -5.38
C VAL A 3 1.88 -4.87 -4.92
N MET A 4 0.87 -4.01 -5.00
CA MET A 4 0.88 -2.70 -4.36
C MET A 4 0.15 -2.84 -3.03
N ILE A 5 0.73 -2.31 -1.97
CA ILE A 5 0.12 -2.30 -0.63
C ILE A 5 -0.47 -0.91 -0.37
N ASP A 6 -1.78 -0.85 -0.19
CA ASP A 6 -2.46 0.40 0.14
C ASP A 6 -2.17 0.81 1.59
N THR A 7 -2.24 2.11 1.85
CA THR A 7 -1.91 2.73 3.13
C THR A 7 -2.62 2.05 4.31
N ASN A 8 -3.92 1.76 4.19
CA ASN A 8 -4.69 1.16 5.28
C ASN A 8 -4.20 -0.25 5.66
N VAL A 9 -3.74 -1.03 4.70
CA VAL A 9 -3.23 -2.40 4.94
C VAL A 9 -1.89 -2.34 5.70
N LEU A 10 -1.01 -1.43 5.30
CA LEU A 10 0.26 -1.24 6.01
C LEU A 10 0.03 -0.71 7.43
N LEU A 11 -0.92 0.23 7.59
CA LEU A 11 -1.30 0.75 8.90
C LEU A 11 -1.87 -0.34 9.81
N ASP A 12 -2.70 -1.25 9.28
CA ASP A 12 -3.22 -2.38 10.03
C ASP A 12 -2.10 -3.23 10.63
N TYR A 13 -1.05 -3.45 9.85
CA TYR A 13 0.12 -4.20 10.29
C TYR A 13 0.91 -3.45 11.37
N VAL A 14 1.24 -2.20 11.11
CA VAL A 14 2.09 -1.39 12.01
C VAL A 14 1.39 -1.11 13.34
N SER A 15 0.11 -0.76 13.31
CA SER A 15 -0.67 -0.42 14.51
C SER A 15 -1.45 -1.60 15.09
N GLU A 16 -1.28 -2.79 14.55
CA GLU A 16 -1.95 -4.02 15.00
C GLU A 16 -3.47 -3.86 15.12
N ARG A 17 -4.10 -3.28 14.08
CA ARG A 17 -5.51 -2.93 14.10
C ARG A 17 -6.41 -4.16 13.93
N GLN A 18 -7.19 -4.45 14.98
CA GLN A 18 -8.15 -5.57 14.95
C GLN A 18 -9.43 -5.20 14.20
N PRO A 19 -10.07 -6.13 13.48
CA PRO A 19 -9.64 -7.51 13.22
C PRO A 19 -8.72 -7.65 12.01
N PHE A 20 -8.36 -6.55 11.36
CA PHE A 20 -7.69 -6.51 10.05
C PHE A 20 -6.24 -6.98 10.08
N VAL A 21 -5.57 -6.83 11.23
CA VAL A 21 -4.15 -7.18 11.38
C VAL A 21 -3.83 -8.62 11.00
N ILE A 22 -4.77 -9.54 11.22
CA ILE A 22 -4.55 -10.97 10.97
C ILE A 22 -4.19 -11.23 9.51
N ASP A 23 -5.04 -10.79 8.58
CA ASP A 23 -4.82 -11.03 7.15
C ASP A 23 -3.83 -10.04 6.55
N SER A 24 -3.86 -8.78 6.99
CA SER A 24 -2.87 -7.77 6.56
C SER A 24 -1.45 -8.20 6.91
N SER A 25 -1.23 -8.75 8.10
CA SER A 25 0.10 -9.24 8.52
C SER A 25 0.58 -10.40 7.67
N LYS A 26 -0.31 -11.29 7.25
CA LYS A 26 0.06 -12.40 6.36
C LYS A 26 0.61 -11.86 5.03
N VAL A 27 -0.06 -10.88 4.44
CA VAL A 27 0.37 -10.26 3.18
C VAL A 27 1.72 -9.57 3.36
N ILE A 28 1.86 -8.75 4.41
CA ILE A 28 3.13 -8.03 4.69
C ILE A 28 4.27 -9.03 4.92
N LYS A 29 4.00 -10.11 5.66
CA LYS A 29 5.00 -11.14 5.91
C LYS A 29 5.47 -11.82 4.62
N LEU A 30 4.59 -12.04 3.65
CA LEU A 30 4.99 -12.58 2.35
C LEU A 30 5.97 -11.65 1.63
N CYS A 31 5.81 -10.35 1.77
CA CYS A 31 6.75 -9.35 1.24
C CYS A 31 8.08 -9.39 2.01
N ILE A 32 8.03 -9.49 3.34
CA ILE A 32 9.23 -9.57 4.19
C ILE A 32 10.05 -10.82 3.86
N ASP A 33 9.38 -11.93 3.61
CA ASP A 33 10.00 -13.23 3.31
C ASP A 33 10.38 -13.39 1.82
N ASP A 34 10.27 -12.33 1.03
CA ASP A 34 10.56 -12.32 -0.42
C ASP A 34 9.77 -13.37 -1.23
N VAL A 35 8.60 -13.78 -0.75
CA VAL A 35 7.71 -14.69 -1.48
C VAL A 35 6.97 -13.94 -2.59
N ILE A 36 6.63 -12.68 -2.34
CA ILE A 36 6.03 -11.77 -3.32
C ILE A 36 6.78 -10.44 -3.29
N ASP A 37 6.79 -9.74 -4.43
CA ASP A 37 7.37 -8.40 -4.52
C ASP A 37 6.32 -7.36 -4.17
N GLY A 38 6.55 -6.61 -3.11
CA GLY A 38 5.65 -5.53 -2.69
C GLY A 38 6.19 -4.15 -3.01
N CYS A 39 5.29 -3.24 -3.37
CA CYS A 39 5.60 -1.81 -3.45
C CYS A 39 4.63 -1.01 -2.60
N ILE A 40 5.08 0.16 -2.20
CA ILE A 40 4.27 1.21 -1.56
C ILE A 40 4.58 2.53 -2.25
N SER A 41 3.66 3.49 -2.19
CA SER A 41 3.95 4.82 -2.71
C SER A 41 4.72 5.65 -1.68
N VAL A 42 5.47 6.64 -2.16
CA VAL A 42 6.11 7.62 -1.28
C VAL A 42 5.06 8.35 -0.43
N HIS A 43 3.86 8.57 -0.97
CA HIS A 43 2.75 9.19 -0.24
C HIS A 43 2.32 8.34 0.97
N THR A 44 2.27 7.01 0.83
CA THR A 44 1.98 6.11 1.95
C THR A 44 2.98 6.32 3.09
N VAL A 45 4.26 6.44 2.78
CA VAL A 45 5.31 6.68 3.78
C VAL A 45 5.09 8.00 4.52
N THR A 46 4.91 9.10 3.79
CA THR A 46 4.73 10.42 4.40
C THR A 46 3.44 10.51 5.21
N ASN A 47 2.36 9.93 4.70
CA ASN A 47 1.06 9.91 5.37
C ASN A 47 1.10 9.11 6.66
N LEU A 48 1.65 7.90 6.64
CA LEU A 48 1.78 7.07 7.85
C LEU A 48 2.76 7.67 8.86
N PHE A 49 3.83 8.29 8.40
CA PHE A 49 4.75 8.99 9.29
C PHE A 49 4.04 10.04 10.12
N TYR A 50 3.11 10.77 9.52
CA TYR A 50 2.29 11.76 10.20
C TYR A 50 1.22 11.10 11.09
N ILE A 51 0.48 10.12 10.58
CA ILE A 51 -0.59 9.43 11.33
C ILE A 51 -0.06 8.83 12.62
N LEU A 52 1.12 8.23 12.60
CA LEU A 52 1.71 7.52 13.74
C LEU A 52 2.40 8.43 14.76
N ARG A 53 2.38 9.75 14.57
CA ARG A 53 3.14 10.70 15.43
C ARG A 53 2.79 10.66 16.90
N LYS A 54 1.53 10.28 17.23
CA LYS A 54 1.07 10.21 18.62
C LYS A 54 1.38 8.86 19.27
N GLU A 55 1.55 7.82 18.50
CA GLU A 55 1.77 6.45 18.98
C GLU A 55 3.24 6.09 19.06
N ILE A 56 4.05 6.61 18.16
CA ILE A 56 5.45 6.22 17.97
C ILE A 56 6.31 7.48 17.92
N SER A 57 7.43 7.48 18.66
CA SER A 57 8.39 8.60 18.66
C SER A 57 8.98 8.83 17.26
N VAL A 58 9.47 10.04 16.99
CA VAL A 58 10.08 10.37 15.69
C VAL A 58 11.26 9.45 15.38
N GLN A 59 12.08 9.13 16.37
CA GLN A 59 13.24 8.25 16.21
C GLN A 59 12.80 6.85 15.75
N LYS A 60 11.83 6.26 16.44
CA LYS A 60 11.31 4.93 16.11
C LYS A 60 10.58 4.91 14.78
N ARG A 61 9.86 5.99 14.42
CA ARG A 61 9.22 6.11 13.11
C ARG A 61 10.25 6.10 11.98
N ARG A 62 11.36 6.83 12.14
CA ARG A 62 12.45 6.84 11.15
C ARG A 62 13.04 5.45 10.97
N GLU A 63 13.31 4.75 12.05
CA GLU A 63 13.82 3.38 12.00
C GLU A 63 12.85 2.43 11.31
N LEU A 64 11.56 2.49 11.69
CA LEU A 64 10.50 1.67 11.11
C LEU A 64 10.43 1.86 9.59
N PHE A 65 10.37 3.10 9.12
CA PHE A 65 10.23 3.38 7.69
C PHE A 65 11.51 3.09 6.89
N LEU A 66 12.67 3.21 7.49
CA LEU A 66 13.90 2.72 6.86
C LEU A 66 13.86 1.20 6.65
N ASP A 67 13.38 0.46 7.64
CA ASP A 67 13.20 -0.99 7.51
C ASP A 67 12.18 -1.33 6.42
N LEU A 68 11.05 -0.62 6.38
CA LEU A 68 10.04 -0.82 5.35
C LEU A 68 10.57 -0.51 3.95
N CYS A 69 11.44 0.49 3.80
CA CYS A 69 12.10 0.79 2.52
C CYS A 69 13.03 -0.33 2.04
N ARG A 70 13.48 -1.20 2.93
CA ARG A 70 14.28 -2.38 2.57
C ARG A 70 13.40 -3.54 2.11
N VAL A 71 12.18 -3.62 2.63
CA VAL A 71 11.20 -4.67 2.29
C VAL A 71 10.45 -4.33 1.01
N PHE A 72 10.02 -3.09 0.87
CA PHE A 72 9.18 -2.64 -0.24
C PHE A 72 9.97 -1.77 -1.23
N THR A 73 9.63 -1.87 -2.50
CA THR A 73 9.99 -0.84 -3.46
C THR A 73 9.11 0.39 -3.19
N VAL A 74 9.72 1.54 -2.95
CA VAL A 74 8.99 2.79 -2.75
C VAL A 74 8.88 3.50 -4.10
N VAL A 75 7.65 3.62 -4.61
CA VAL A 75 7.39 4.27 -5.90
C VAL A 75 7.20 5.77 -5.68
N GLY A 76 8.02 6.57 -6.37
CA GLY A 76 7.94 8.03 -6.28
C GLY A 76 6.74 8.60 -7.01
N ILE A 77 6.35 9.82 -6.62
CA ILE A 77 5.29 10.59 -7.27
C ILE A 77 5.92 11.86 -7.80
N ASP A 78 6.12 11.92 -9.12
CA ASP A 78 6.60 13.10 -9.81
C ASP A 78 5.44 13.98 -10.30
N SER A 79 5.75 15.12 -10.93
CA SER A 79 4.73 16.03 -11.43
C SER A 79 3.87 15.41 -12.54
N LEU A 80 4.46 14.59 -13.40
CA LEU A 80 3.70 13.92 -14.47
C LEU A 80 2.66 12.96 -13.91
N LYS A 81 3.04 12.15 -12.92
CA LYS A 81 2.13 11.23 -12.25
C LYS A 81 0.99 11.97 -11.54
N LEU A 82 1.33 13.08 -10.87
CA LEU A 82 0.34 13.94 -10.22
C LEU A 82 -0.64 14.55 -11.24
N GLU A 83 -0.14 15.10 -12.34
CA GLU A 83 -0.99 15.67 -13.39
C GLU A 83 -1.88 14.62 -14.04
N THR A 84 -1.36 13.42 -14.29
CA THR A 84 -2.15 12.29 -14.83
C THR A 84 -3.30 11.96 -13.89
N ALA A 85 -3.03 11.87 -12.59
CA ALA A 85 -4.06 11.59 -11.59
C ALA A 85 -5.10 12.69 -11.50
N LEU A 86 -4.68 13.97 -11.54
CA LEU A 86 -5.59 15.12 -11.49
C LEU A 86 -6.50 15.19 -12.72
N ASN A 87 -6.07 14.70 -13.87
CA ASN A 87 -6.86 14.63 -15.10
C ASN A 87 -7.75 13.40 -15.19
N ASN A 88 -7.63 12.45 -14.26
CA ASN A 88 -8.43 11.23 -14.26
C ASN A 88 -9.67 11.40 -13.37
N ASP A 89 -10.81 11.65 -13.99
CA ASP A 89 -12.09 11.86 -13.30
C ASP A 89 -12.83 10.56 -12.93
N ALA A 90 -12.25 9.41 -13.25
CA ALA A 90 -12.81 8.11 -12.88
C ALA A 90 -12.64 7.78 -11.38
N PHE A 91 -11.75 8.50 -10.69
CA PHE A 91 -11.53 8.37 -9.25
C PHE A 91 -12.11 9.58 -8.52
N ASP A 92 -12.84 9.32 -7.43
CA ASP A 92 -13.34 10.39 -6.56
C ASP A 92 -12.24 10.92 -5.63
N ASP A 93 -11.24 10.10 -5.34
CA ASP A 93 -10.15 10.43 -4.42
C ASP A 93 -8.81 10.46 -5.16
N LEU A 94 -8.12 11.61 -5.06
CA LEU A 94 -6.82 11.79 -5.70
C LEU A 94 -5.76 10.82 -5.16
N GLU A 95 -5.78 10.55 -3.85
CA GLU A 95 -4.82 9.64 -3.22
C GLU A 95 -4.94 8.23 -3.80
N ASP A 96 -6.16 7.72 -3.94
CA ASP A 96 -6.40 6.38 -4.51
C ASP A 96 -5.98 6.32 -5.98
N CYS A 97 -6.20 7.39 -6.72
CA CYS A 97 -5.73 7.49 -8.10
C CYS A 97 -4.21 7.47 -8.19
N LEU A 98 -3.51 8.18 -7.30
CA LEU A 98 -2.05 8.16 -7.21
C LEU A 98 -1.53 6.76 -6.83
N GLN A 99 -2.20 6.08 -5.95
CA GLN A 99 -1.87 4.69 -5.61
C GLN A 99 -1.96 3.78 -6.85
N ASP A 100 -3.01 3.92 -7.65
CA ASP A 100 -3.16 3.16 -8.88
C ASP A 100 -2.08 3.50 -9.91
N GLU A 101 -1.71 4.78 -10.04
CA GLU A 101 -0.60 5.18 -10.91
C GLU A 101 0.72 4.55 -10.48
N CYS A 102 0.99 4.49 -9.19
CA CYS A 102 2.17 3.82 -8.64
C CYS A 102 2.12 2.31 -8.88
N ALA A 103 0.96 1.69 -8.71
CA ALA A 103 0.75 0.26 -8.98
C ALA A 103 1.03 -0.07 -10.46
N LYS A 104 0.57 0.78 -11.38
CA LYS A 104 0.83 0.63 -12.83
C LYS A 104 2.32 0.71 -13.14
N GLU A 105 3.02 1.69 -12.58
CA GLU A 105 4.46 1.85 -12.80
C GLU A 105 5.24 0.62 -12.31
N PHE A 106 4.87 0.09 -11.15
CA PHE A 106 5.49 -1.11 -10.60
C PHE A 106 5.11 -2.39 -11.36
N LYS A 107 4.08 -2.31 -12.22
CA LYS A 107 3.48 -3.45 -12.93
C LYS A 107 2.93 -4.48 -11.94
N ALA A 108 2.24 -3.99 -10.92
CA ALA A 108 1.61 -4.84 -9.92
C ALA A 108 0.49 -5.67 -10.54
N ASP A 109 0.38 -6.92 -10.07
CA ASP A 109 -0.72 -7.82 -10.43
C ASP A 109 -1.99 -7.47 -9.67
N TYR A 110 -1.82 -6.97 -8.44
CA TYR A 110 -2.92 -6.57 -7.56
C TYR A 110 -2.55 -5.35 -6.73
N THR A 111 -3.57 -4.55 -6.41
CA THR A 111 -3.52 -3.58 -5.33
C THR A 111 -4.23 -4.19 -4.12
N ILE A 112 -3.49 -4.40 -3.04
CA ILE A 112 -4.03 -4.96 -1.81
C ILE A 112 -4.61 -3.83 -0.98
N THR A 113 -5.93 -3.82 -0.79
CA THR A 113 -6.65 -2.74 -0.11
C THR A 113 -7.88 -3.28 0.61
N ARG A 114 -8.32 -2.57 1.66
CA ARG A 114 -9.63 -2.82 2.28
C ARG A 114 -10.74 -1.92 1.71
N ASN A 115 -10.38 -0.90 0.93
CA ASN A 115 -11.30 0.09 0.37
C ASN A 115 -11.67 -0.26 -1.08
N MET A 116 -12.26 -1.42 -1.29
CA MET A 116 -12.55 -1.94 -2.65
C MET A 116 -13.31 -0.95 -3.53
N LYS A 117 -14.28 -0.21 -2.97
CA LYS A 117 -15.08 0.77 -3.73
C LYS A 117 -14.24 1.90 -4.31
N HIS A 118 -13.20 2.30 -3.61
CA HIS A 118 -12.31 3.37 -4.06
C HIS A 118 -11.48 2.98 -5.28
N PHE A 119 -11.38 1.68 -5.55
CA PHE A 119 -10.58 1.14 -6.66
C PHE A 119 -11.44 0.46 -7.74
N ASP A 120 -12.76 0.74 -7.79
CA ASP A 120 -13.65 0.17 -8.80
C ASP A 120 -13.19 0.46 -10.23
N ASN A 121 -12.59 1.63 -10.46
CA ASN A 121 -12.12 2.07 -11.77
C ASN A 121 -10.59 2.02 -11.90
N SER A 122 -9.90 1.29 -11.03
CA SER A 122 -8.46 1.19 -11.07
C SER A 122 -7.96 0.36 -12.26
N SER A 123 -6.79 0.69 -12.78
CA SER A 123 -6.12 -0.05 -13.84
C SER A 123 -5.57 -1.38 -13.32
N VAL A 124 -5.11 -1.40 -12.08
CA VAL A 124 -4.63 -2.61 -11.42
C VAL A 124 -5.76 -3.15 -10.54
N LYS A 125 -6.02 -4.44 -10.64
CA LYS A 125 -7.11 -5.09 -9.92
C LYS A 125 -6.91 -4.99 -8.42
N ALA A 126 -7.93 -4.50 -7.70
CA ALA A 126 -7.93 -4.45 -6.25
C ALA A 126 -8.40 -5.77 -5.64
N ILE A 127 -7.85 -6.12 -4.49
CA ILE A 127 -8.22 -7.32 -3.74
C ILE A 127 -8.01 -7.08 -2.25
N GLU A 128 -8.91 -7.60 -1.42
CA GLU A 128 -8.73 -7.51 0.03
C GLU A 128 -7.67 -8.50 0.53
N PRO A 129 -6.96 -8.18 1.64
CA PRO A 129 -5.96 -9.08 2.20
C PRO A 129 -6.46 -10.51 2.42
N LYS A 130 -7.65 -10.66 2.98
CA LYS A 130 -8.26 -11.98 3.25
C LYS A 130 -8.44 -12.83 1.99
N ASP A 131 -8.82 -12.20 0.90
CA ASP A 131 -9.08 -12.88 -0.37
C ASP A 131 -7.77 -13.19 -1.12
N PHE A 132 -6.80 -12.28 -1.02
CA PHE A 132 -5.47 -12.51 -1.57
C PHE A 132 -4.79 -13.72 -0.93
N VAL A 133 -4.89 -13.84 0.39
CA VAL A 133 -4.35 -14.99 1.14
C VAL A 133 -4.98 -16.30 0.64
N LYS A 134 -6.29 -16.30 0.36
CA LYS A 134 -6.99 -17.48 -0.20
C LYS A 134 -6.47 -17.87 -1.58
N ILE A 135 -6.21 -16.90 -2.46
CA ILE A 135 -5.68 -17.16 -3.81
C ILE A 135 -4.34 -17.90 -3.72
N LEU A 136 -3.51 -17.56 -2.74
CA LEU A 136 -2.19 -18.17 -2.56
C LEU A 136 -2.23 -19.49 -1.76
N ASN A 137 -3.39 -19.93 -1.29
CA ASN A 137 -3.57 -21.15 -0.50
C ASN A 137 -2.76 -21.18 0.80
N ILE A 138 -2.73 -20.08 1.51
CA ILE A 138 -2.01 -19.97 2.79
C ILE A 138 -2.92 -19.58 3.95
#